data_c80e8d2bd378a957d8b2be54b93b5d04
#
_entry.id   c80e8d2bd378a957d8b2be54b93b5d04
#
_cell.length_a   1.000
_cell.length_b   1.000
_cell.length_c   1.000
_cell.angle_alpha   90.00
_cell.angle_beta   90.00
_cell.angle_gamma   90.00
#
_symmetry.space_group_name_H-M   'P 1'
#
loop_
_entity.id
_entity.type
_entity.pdbx_description
1 polymer ?
#
loop_
_entity_poly.entity_id
_entity_poly.type
_entity_poly.pdbx_seq_one_letter_code
_entity_poly.pdbx_strand_id
1 'polypeptide(L)'
;MTFYPEERTALFIDGSNIHAAARNLGFDIDYRKLRTLFETKGRLVRAFYYTALIDDLEYSPIRPLVDWLDYNGYTMVTKSAKEFTDAEGRRRIKGNMDIELAIDVLEMAEHLDHIVLFSGDGDFRRLVEVVQRKGVRVTVV
;
A
#
# COMPACT_ATOMS: atom_id res chain seq x y z
N MET A 1 16.22 12.23 2.92
CA MET A 1 14.76 12.41 2.86
C MET A 1 14.34 13.37 3.95
N THR A 2 13.61 14.42 3.60
CA THR A 2 13.21 15.47 4.55
C THR A 2 11.71 15.43 4.78
N PHE A 3 11.30 15.45 6.04
CA PHE A 3 9.90 15.57 6.42
C PHE A 3 9.66 16.90 7.11
N TYR A 4 8.55 17.53 6.76
CA TYR A 4 8.14 18.80 7.35
C TYR A 4 6.87 18.59 8.19
N PRO A 5 6.88 19.00 9.47
CA PRO A 5 5.75 18.73 10.38
C PRO A 5 4.40 19.29 9.95
N GLU A 6 4.40 20.36 9.17
CA GLU A 6 3.17 21.01 8.71
C GLU A 6 2.58 20.36 7.47
N GLU A 7 3.34 19.52 6.77
CA GLU A 7 2.87 18.91 5.54
C GLU A 7 1.83 17.82 5.80
N ARG A 8 0.78 17.84 4.99
CA ARG A 8 -0.24 16.78 4.98
C ARG A 8 0.33 15.59 4.25
N THR A 9 0.41 14.47 4.95
CA THR A 9 1.08 13.25 4.49
C THR A 9 0.09 12.10 4.44
N ALA A 10 0.25 11.22 3.47
CA ALA A 10 -0.45 9.94 3.45
C ALA A 10 0.49 8.80 3.05
N LEU A 11 0.24 7.64 3.60
CA LEU A 11 0.95 6.41 3.26
C LEU A 11 0.09 5.60 2.30
N PHE A 12 0.72 5.09 1.23
CA PHE A 12 0.09 4.18 0.28
C PHE A 12 0.93 2.91 0.25
N ILE A 13 0.40 1.86 0.88
CA ILE A 13 1.14 0.61 1.07
C ILE A 13 0.60 -0.45 0.11
N ASP A 14 1.42 -0.82 -0.87
CA ASP A 14 1.15 -1.94 -1.75
C ASP A 14 1.36 -3.23 -0.97
N GLY A 15 0.31 -3.69 -0.30
CA GLY A 15 0.39 -4.74 0.71
C GLY A 15 0.93 -6.05 0.19
N SER A 16 0.52 -6.47 -1.00
CA SER A 16 0.99 -7.72 -1.59
C SER A 16 2.50 -7.67 -1.87
N ASN A 17 2.97 -6.55 -2.42
CA ASN A 17 4.40 -6.36 -2.73
C ASN A 17 5.23 -6.31 -1.45
N ILE A 18 4.82 -5.52 -0.48
CA ILE A 18 5.55 -5.33 0.77
C ILE A 18 5.55 -6.62 1.62
N HIS A 19 4.43 -7.33 1.67
CA HIS A 19 4.33 -8.59 2.40
C HIS A 19 5.29 -9.64 1.81
N ALA A 20 5.31 -9.77 0.49
CA ALA A 20 6.22 -10.69 -0.19
C ALA A 20 7.68 -10.31 0.02
N ALA A 21 8.01 -9.01 -0.05
CA ALA A 21 9.38 -8.53 0.17
C ALA A 21 9.84 -8.82 1.61
N ALA A 22 8.99 -8.57 2.59
CA ALA A 22 9.32 -8.83 3.99
C ALA A 22 9.55 -10.33 4.24
N ARG A 23 8.70 -11.19 3.68
CA ARG A 23 8.87 -12.64 3.78
C ARG A 23 10.19 -13.12 3.17
N ASN A 24 10.53 -12.61 1.99
CA ASN A 24 11.77 -12.98 1.30
C ASN A 24 13.01 -12.55 2.09
N LEU A 25 12.92 -11.43 2.81
CA LEU A 25 14.02 -10.93 3.63
C LEU A 25 14.01 -11.48 5.06
N GLY A 26 12.96 -12.23 5.43
CA GLY A 26 12.90 -12.93 6.71
C GLY A 26 12.54 -12.05 7.90
N PHE A 27 11.80 -10.95 7.72
CA PHE A 27 11.37 -10.12 8.82
C PHE A 27 9.86 -9.79 8.75
N ASP A 28 9.32 -9.38 9.89
CA ASP A 28 7.95 -8.90 9.99
C ASP A 28 7.94 -7.38 10.13
N ILE A 29 6.91 -6.75 9.55
CA ILE A 29 6.73 -5.31 9.64
C ILE A 29 5.80 -5.01 10.82
N ASP A 30 6.25 -4.14 11.71
CA ASP A 30 5.40 -3.61 12.78
C ASP A 30 4.63 -2.39 12.26
N TYR A 31 3.42 -2.63 11.82
CA TYR A 31 2.59 -1.58 11.22
C TYR A 31 2.12 -0.54 12.23
N ARG A 32 2.06 -0.87 13.51
CA ARG A 32 1.76 0.10 14.56
C ARG A 32 2.88 1.13 14.68
N LYS A 33 4.12 0.64 14.77
CA LYS A 33 5.30 1.52 14.82
C LYS A 33 5.46 2.34 13.56
N LEU A 34 5.18 1.74 12.40
CA LEU A 34 5.25 2.42 11.12
C LEU A 34 4.30 3.63 11.09
N ARG A 35 3.05 3.42 11.45
CA ARG A 35 2.04 4.49 11.47
C ARG A 35 2.41 5.57 12.49
N THR A 36 2.81 5.18 13.68
CA THR A 36 3.24 6.10 14.74
C THR A 36 4.45 6.94 14.30
N LEU A 37 5.42 6.32 13.64
CA LEU A 37 6.59 7.02 13.13
C LEU A 37 6.18 8.15 12.17
N PHE A 38 5.30 7.86 11.23
CA PHE A 38 4.88 8.87 10.26
C PHE A 38 3.96 9.93 10.86
N GLU A 39 3.23 9.63 11.93
CA GLU A 39 2.50 10.63 12.69
C GLU A 39 3.42 11.69 13.30
N THR A 40 4.65 11.30 13.64
CA THR A 40 5.63 12.24 14.21
C THR A 40 6.33 13.10 13.15
N LYS A 41 6.29 12.68 11.89
CA LYS A 41 7.03 13.33 10.81
C LYS A 41 6.22 14.36 10.03
N GLY A 42 4.92 14.36 10.19
CA GLY A 42 4.03 15.28 9.49
C GLY A 42 2.61 15.10 9.97
N ARG A 43 1.68 15.76 9.29
CA ARG A 43 0.25 15.61 9.55
C ARG A 43 -0.28 14.41 8.76
N LEU A 44 -0.30 13.24 9.39
CA LEU A 44 -0.75 12.01 8.74
C LEU A 44 -2.26 12.04 8.54
N VAL A 45 -2.69 12.20 7.29
CA VAL A 45 -4.11 12.26 6.91
C VAL A 45 -4.72 10.87 6.79
N ARG A 46 -4.03 9.98 6.09
CA ARG A 46 -4.47 8.60 5.85
C ARG A 46 -3.28 7.66 5.73
N ALA A 47 -3.51 6.40 6.08
CA ALA A 47 -2.58 5.31 5.81
C ALA A 47 -3.38 4.22 5.09
N PHE A 48 -3.18 4.09 3.79
CA PHE A 48 -3.88 3.11 2.96
C PHE A 48 -3.08 1.83 2.83
N TYR A 49 -3.77 0.71 2.92
CA TYR A 49 -3.18 -0.60 2.70
C TYR A 49 -3.98 -1.35 1.63
N TYR A 50 -3.31 -1.76 0.57
CA TYR A 50 -3.92 -2.38 -0.61
C TYR A 50 -3.59 -3.86 -0.66
N THR A 51 -4.61 -4.70 -0.69
CA THR A 51 -4.41 -6.14 -0.85
C THR A 51 -5.61 -6.80 -1.51
N ALA A 52 -5.34 -7.85 -2.27
CA ALA A 52 -6.38 -8.71 -2.81
C ALA A 52 -6.65 -9.85 -1.85
N LEU A 53 -7.91 -10.25 -1.71
CA LEU A 53 -8.34 -11.37 -0.88
C LEU A 53 -8.83 -12.50 -1.78
N ILE A 54 -8.43 -13.74 -1.48
CA ILE A 54 -8.83 -14.91 -2.25
C ILE A 54 -10.20 -15.37 -1.77
N ASP A 55 -11.21 -15.28 -2.67
CA ASP A 55 -12.61 -15.57 -2.33
C ASP A 55 -12.90 -17.03 -2.03
N ASP A 56 -12.18 -17.96 -2.65
CA ASP A 56 -12.48 -19.39 -2.60
C ASP A 56 -11.99 -20.07 -1.33
N LEU A 57 -11.39 -19.33 -0.42
CA LEU A 57 -10.88 -19.89 0.84
C LEU A 57 -11.77 -19.42 1.98
N GLU A 58 -12.30 -20.39 2.75
CA GLU A 58 -12.97 -20.09 4.03
C GLU A 58 -12.01 -19.35 4.96
N TYR A 59 -10.72 -19.58 4.81
CA TYR A 59 -9.67 -18.96 5.58
C TYR A 59 -8.58 -18.43 4.65
N SER A 60 -8.37 -17.10 4.66
CA SER A 60 -7.24 -16.45 4.00
C SER A 60 -6.14 -16.20 5.03
N PRO A 61 -4.89 -16.61 4.75
CA PRO A 61 -3.77 -16.37 5.68
C PRO A 61 -3.53 -14.90 6.01
N ILE A 62 -3.93 -13.99 5.11
CA ILE A 62 -3.73 -12.55 5.33
C ILE A 62 -4.91 -11.91 6.09
N ARG A 63 -6.04 -12.61 6.24
CA ARG A 63 -7.24 -12.04 6.86
C ARG A 63 -7.01 -11.51 8.28
N PRO A 64 -6.29 -12.21 9.17
CA PRO A 64 -6.02 -11.66 10.50
C PRO A 64 -5.26 -10.33 10.46
N LEU A 65 -4.31 -10.19 9.55
CA LEU A 65 -3.59 -8.93 9.36
C LEU A 65 -4.51 -7.83 8.85
N VAL A 66 -5.35 -8.12 7.86
CA VAL A 66 -6.31 -7.18 7.30
C VAL A 66 -7.24 -6.65 8.40
N ASP A 67 -7.80 -7.54 9.21
CA ASP A 67 -8.71 -7.17 10.29
C ASP A 67 -8.00 -6.32 11.34
N TRP A 68 -6.76 -6.66 11.69
CA TRP A 68 -5.97 -5.89 12.64
C TRP A 68 -5.67 -4.48 12.11
N LEU A 69 -5.27 -4.37 10.84
CA LEU A 69 -4.96 -3.08 10.21
C LEU A 69 -6.20 -2.18 10.18
N ASP A 70 -7.33 -2.73 9.78
CA ASP A 70 -8.59 -1.99 9.72
C ASP A 70 -8.97 -1.44 11.10
N TYR A 71 -8.85 -2.26 12.13
CA TYR A 71 -9.14 -1.86 13.51
C TYR A 71 -8.15 -0.82 14.04
N ASN A 72 -6.91 -0.84 13.58
CA ASN A 72 -5.82 -0.01 14.10
C ASN A 72 -5.52 1.23 13.25
N GLY A 73 -6.49 1.74 12.52
CA GLY A 73 -6.41 3.05 11.90
C GLY A 73 -5.87 3.10 10.48
N TYR A 74 -5.67 1.94 9.85
CA TYR A 74 -5.38 1.88 8.42
C TYR A 74 -6.67 1.88 7.61
N THR A 75 -6.66 2.57 6.48
CA THR A 75 -7.77 2.49 5.53
C THR A 75 -7.50 1.33 4.57
N MET A 76 -8.36 0.32 4.63
CA MET A 76 -8.18 -0.88 3.83
C MET A 76 -8.85 -0.73 2.47
N VAL A 77 -8.09 -1.06 1.43
CA VAL A 77 -8.62 -1.17 0.07
C VAL A 77 -8.37 -2.60 -0.39
N THR A 78 -9.45 -3.37 -0.49
CA THR A 78 -9.37 -4.78 -0.83
C THR A 78 -10.26 -5.08 -2.02
N LYS A 79 -9.92 -6.13 -2.74
CA LYS A 79 -10.81 -6.69 -3.74
C LYS A 79 -10.67 -8.20 -3.78
N SER A 80 -11.68 -8.86 -4.30
CA SER A 80 -11.67 -10.30 -4.52
C SER A 80 -10.65 -10.67 -5.58
N ALA A 81 -9.82 -11.64 -5.27
CA ALA A 81 -8.87 -12.21 -6.22
C ALA A 81 -9.28 -13.64 -6.56
N LYS A 82 -8.98 -14.05 -7.79
CA LYS A 82 -9.22 -15.42 -8.24
C LYS A 82 -7.90 -16.15 -8.33
N GLU A 83 -7.90 -17.37 -7.80
CA GLU A 83 -6.80 -18.29 -7.94
C GLU A 83 -7.04 -19.14 -9.19
N PHE A 84 -6.01 -19.30 -10.01
CA PHE A 84 -6.09 -20.16 -11.20
C PHE A 84 -4.78 -20.92 -11.39
N THR A 85 -4.86 -22.01 -12.16
CA THR A 85 -3.69 -22.80 -12.52
C THR A 85 -3.23 -22.39 -13.92
N ASP A 86 -1.98 -22.00 -14.06
CA ASP A 86 -1.42 -21.61 -15.35
C ASP A 86 -1.10 -22.84 -16.23
N ALA A 87 -0.63 -22.61 -17.46
CA ALA A 87 -0.32 -23.66 -18.40
C ALA A 87 0.80 -24.61 -17.93
N GLU A 88 1.60 -24.18 -16.96
CA GLU A 88 2.70 -24.98 -16.38
C GLU A 88 2.30 -25.68 -15.08
N GLY A 89 1.03 -25.62 -14.71
CA GLY A 89 0.51 -26.25 -13.51
C GLY A 89 0.75 -25.48 -12.21
N ARG A 90 1.23 -24.24 -12.30
CA ARG A 90 1.48 -23.41 -11.13
C ARG A 90 0.22 -22.62 -10.74
N ARG A 91 0.01 -22.50 -9.42
CA ARG A 91 -1.06 -21.65 -8.90
C ARG A 91 -0.70 -20.17 -9.04
N ARG A 92 -1.62 -19.42 -9.61
CA ARG A 92 -1.49 -17.97 -9.77
C ARG A 92 -2.68 -17.27 -9.14
N ILE A 93 -2.44 -16.08 -8.61
CA ILE A 93 -3.49 -15.21 -8.09
C ILE A 93 -3.65 -14.06 -9.07
N LYS A 94 -4.87 -13.90 -9.58
CA LYS A 94 -5.19 -12.79 -10.47
C LYS A 94 -5.90 -11.70 -9.66
N GLY A 95 -5.28 -10.54 -9.54
CA GLY A 95 -5.86 -9.42 -8.80
C GLY A 95 -4.79 -8.56 -8.17
N ASN A 96 -4.01 -7.81 -8.97
CA ASN A 96 -3.17 -6.78 -8.40
C ASN A 96 -4.00 -5.54 -8.09
N MET A 97 -3.48 -4.69 -7.24
CA MET A 97 -4.16 -3.49 -6.76
C MET A 97 -3.57 -2.20 -7.34
N ASP A 98 -2.82 -2.30 -8.43
CA ASP A 98 -2.07 -1.17 -8.98
C ASP A 98 -3.00 -0.04 -9.45
N ILE A 99 -4.12 -0.39 -10.09
CA ILE A 99 -5.08 0.59 -10.58
C ILE A 99 -5.77 1.28 -9.42
N GLU A 100 -6.23 0.54 -8.42
CA GLU A 100 -6.90 1.08 -7.24
C GLU A 100 -5.96 2.03 -6.49
N LEU A 101 -4.71 1.63 -6.30
CA LEU A 101 -3.72 2.48 -5.64
C LEU A 101 -3.46 3.74 -6.45
N ALA A 102 -3.27 3.62 -7.76
CA ALA A 102 -3.00 4.76 -8.63
C ALA A 102 -4.14 5.77 -8.64
N ILE A 103 -5.38 5.30 -8.72
CA ILE A 103 -6.56 6.16 -8.69
C ILE A 103 -6.65 6.91 -7.35
N ASP A 104 -6.45 6.22 -6.24
CA ASP A 104 -6.51 6.83 -4.92
C ASP A 104 -5.41 7.88 -4.73
N VAL A 105 -4.19 7.60 -5.20
CA VAL A 105 -3.09 8.56 -5.15
C VAL A 105 -3.44 9.82 -5.93
N LEU A 106 -3.96 9.68 -7.15
CA LEU A 106 -4.34 10.82 -7.98
C LEU A 106 -5.48 11.62 -7.37
N GLU A 107 -6.47 10.94 -6.81
CA GLU A 107 -7.60 11.58 -6.15
C GLU A 107 -7.18 12.34 -4.90
N MET A 108 -6.29 11.75 -4.10
CA MET A 108 -5.82 12.35 -2.85
C MET A 108 -4.77 13.44 -3.05
N ALA A 109 -4.11 13.48 -4.21
CA ALA A 109 -2.97 14.36 -4.45
C ALA A 109 -3.29 15.85 -4.19
N GLU A 110 -4.50 16.29 -4.51
CA GLU A 110 -4.90 17.68 -4.28
C GLU A 110 -5.07 18.02 -2.79
N HIS A 111 -5.16 17.04 -1.92
CA HIS A 111 -5.33 17.21 -0.48
C HIS A 111 -4.03 16.94 0.29
N LEU A 112 -2.94 16.62 -0.38
CA LEU A 112 -1.71 16.19 0.24
C LEU A 112 -0.52 17.02 -0.23
N ASP A 113 0.46 17.14 0.65
CA ASP A 113 1.74 17.80 0.34
C ASP A 113 2.84 16.76 0.12
N HIS A 114 2.73 15.61 0.76
CA HIS A 114 3.75 14.56 0.69
C HIS A 114 3.09 13.18 0.67
N ILE A 115 3.42 12.39 -0.34
CA ILE A 115 2.95 11.01 -0.50
C ILE A 115 4.11 10.07 -0.26
N VAL A 116 3.90 9.07 0.59
CA VAL A 116 4.88 8.01 0.85
C VAL A 116 4.33 6.71 0.26
N LEU A 117 5.00 6.21 -0.77
CA LEU A 117 4.59 5.02 -1.48
C LEU A 117 5.49 3.84 -1.09
N PHE A 118 4.88 2.80 -0.52
CA PHE A 118 5.56 1.56 -0.15
C PHE A 118 5.31 0.51 -1.22
N SER A 119 6.16 0.46 -2.22
CA SER A 119 6.13 -0.55 -3.27
C SER A 119 7.46 -0.59 -4.02
N GLY A 120 7.91 -1.77 -4.34
CA GLY A 120 9.07 -1.98 -5.21
C GLY A 120 8.70 -2.11 -6.68
N ASP A 121 7.43 -1.95 -7.04
CA ASP A 121 6.96 -2.14 -8.41
C ASP A 121 7.28 -0.92 -9.27
N GLY A 122 8.11 -1.13 -10.30
CA GLY A 122 8.51 -0.09 -11.24
C GLY A 122 7.35 0.45 -12.09
N ASP A 123 6.23 -0.25 -12.14
CA ASP A 123 5.06 0.21 -12.90
C ASP A 123 4.47 1.49 -12.32
N PHE A 124 4.78 1.84 -11.06
CA PHE A 124 4.34 3.10 -10.45
C PHE A 124 5.18 4.32 -10.85
N ARG A 125 6.23 4.14 -11.63
CA ARG A 125 7.11 5.26 -12.01
C ARG A 125 6.33 6.41 -12.66
N ARG A 126 5.45 6.09 -13.61
CA ARG A 126 4.65 7.11 -14.30
C ARG A 126 3.71 7.85 -13.34
N LEU A 127 3.13 7.12 -12.39
CA LEU A 127 2.28 7.70 -11.36
C LEU A 127 3.06 8.73 -10.54
N VAL A 128 4.26 8.36 -10.10
CA VAL A 128 5.14 9.24 -9.32
C VAL A 128 5.43 10.52 -10.10
N GLU A 129 5.77 10.41 -11.37
CA GLU A 129 6.06 11.56 -12.24
C GLU A 129 4.86 12.50 -12.36
N VAL A 130 3.66 11.94 -12.54
CA VAL A 130 2.44 12.75 -12.66
C VAL A 130 2.14 13.50 -11.38
N VAL A 131 2.27 12.84 -10.24
CA VAL A 131 1.99 13.43 -8.93
C VAL A 131 3.01 14.53 -8.61
N GLN A 132 4.28 14.31 -8.92
CA GLN A 132 5.32 15.33 -8.75
C GLN A 132 5.04 16.58 -9.57
N ARG A 133 4.52 16.43 -10.79
CA ARG A 133 4.12 17.57 -11.62
C ARG A 133 2.95 18.35 -11.05
N LYS A 134 2.18 17.76 -10.16
CA LYS A 134 1.10 18.45 -9.43
C LYS A 134 1.63 19.22 -8.20
N GLY A 135 2.93 19.18 -7.97
CA GLY A 135 3.54 19.87 -6.84
C GLY A 135 3.55 19.07 -5.54
N VAL A 136 3.31 17.76 -5.60
CA VAL A 136 3.32 16.90 -4.43
C VAL A 136 4.67 16.20 -4.32
N ARG A 137 5.24 16.20 -3.13
CA ARG A 137 6.47 15.46 -2.86
C ARG A 137 6.16 13.98 -2.74
N VAL A 138 7.01 13.15 -3.31
CA VAL A 138 6.84 11.69 -3.27
C VAL A 138 8.09 11.04 -2.72
N THR A 139 7.91 10.18 -1.74
CA THR A 139 8.96 9.29 -1.23
C THR A 139 8.56 7.86 -1.56
N VAL A 140 9.46 7.11 -2.16
CA VAL A 140 9.27 5.68 -2.44
C VAL A 140 10.13 4.88 -1.47
N VAL A 141 9.52 3.93 -0.80
CA VAL A 141 10.19 3.09 0.18
C VAL A 141 10.36 1.67 -0.35
#